data_a8216930bfb99037c04e3c9909661bc7
#
_entry.id   a8216930bfb99037c04e3c9909661bc7
#
_cell.length_a   1.000
_cell.length_b   1.000
_cell.length_c   1.000
_cell.angle_alpha   90.00
_cell.angle_beta   90.00
_cell.angle_gamma   90.00
#
_symmetry.space_group_name_H-M   'P 1'
#
loop_
_entity.id
_entity.type
_entity.pdbx_description
1 polymer ?
#
loop_
_entity_poly.entity_id
_entity_poly.type
_entity_poly.pdbx_seq_one_letter_code
_entity_poly.pdbx_strand_id
1 'polypeptide(L)'
;MLIKNIRKSINDIIEDEGTIKNIVDGVDIFKISKSQESVKQCYKKGIIFIFQGKKEILNEKSILTYDENNYLILSMATPVECRVYAEDDKPILGLRIDADQKIINDILFNSNISYSNESKPGIYTESLNNNLLDSLNRLINCFNNEEYSKILAPLYIKEILYFVLKSPHGYALNYSSYYNENYYSISKIADDIYINYKEKYDINTLAKTANMSTSYFHNLFKEITGMSPIQYVKKIKLHKARELLLSPKITAKSVAYEVGYDSLSQFNREYKRMFGHTPKDECHI
;
A
#
# COMPACT_ATOMS: atom_id res chain seq x y z
N MET A 1 -7.84 -5.36 -26.22
CA MET A 1 -9.18 -4.74 -26.16
C MET A 1 -9.56 -4.34 -24.73
N LEU A 2 -9.51 -5.22 -23.74
CA LEU A 2 -9.90 -4.95 -22.35
C LEU A 2 -9.14 -3.77 -21.70
N ILE A 3 -7.80 -3.73 -21.79
CA ILE A 3 -7.00 -2.66 -21.18
C ILE A 3 -7.34 -1.26 -21.72
N LYS A 4 -7.72 -1.15 -23.01
CA LYS A 4 -8.17 0.13 -23.58
C LYS A 4 -9.53 0.56 -22.99
N ASN A 5 -10.43 -0.39 -22.75
CA ASN A 5 -11.72 -0.11 -22.11
C ASN A 5 -11.52 0.34 -20.67
N ILE A 6 -10.66 -0.35 -19.92
CA ILE A 6 -10.29 0.03 -18.54
C ILE A 6 -9.73 1.45 -18.48
N ARG A 7 -8.77 1.79 -19.37
CA ARG A 7 -8.19 3.14 -19.44
C ARG A 7 -9.26 4.20 -19.67
N LYS A 8 -10.16 3.94 -20.62
CA LYS A 8 -11.28 4.85 -20.90
C LYS A 8 -12.17 5.02 -19.68
N SER A 9 -12.64 3.92 -19.08
CA SER A 9 -13.52 3.97 -17.92
C SER A 9 -12.87 4.70 -16.74
N ILE A 10 -11.57 4.49 -16.46
CA ILE A 10 -10.86 5.21 -15.40
C ILE A 10 -10.78 6.72 -15.71
N ASN A 11 -10.45 7.11 -16.96
CA ASN A 11 -10.40 8.52 -17.34
C ASN A 11 -11.79 9.20 -17.25
N ASP A 12 -12.87 8.48 -17.55
CA ASP A 12 -14.23 8.99 -17.44
C ASP A 12 -14.64 9.18 -15.95
N ILE A 13 -14.03 8.42 -15.01
CA ILE A 13 -14.32 8.49 -13.57
C ILE A 13 -13.46 9.55 -12.86
N ILE A 14 -12.17 9.68 -13.23
CA ILE A 14 -11.23 10.61 -12.60
C ILE A 14 -10.70 11.61 -13.64
N GLU A 15 -11.35 12.78 -13.71
CA GLU A 15 -11.02 13.83 -14.68
C GLU A 15 -9.68 14.49 -14.35
N ASP A 16 -9.50 14.90 -13.10
CA ASP A 16 -8.32 15.61 -12.62
C ASP A 16 -7.25 14.67 -12.05
N GLU A 17 -6.01 15.18 -11.91
CA GLU A 17 -4.92 14.50 -11.21
C GLU A 17 -5.28 14.28 -9.73
N GLY A 18 -5.04 13.08 -9.22
CA GLY A 18 -5.28 12.77 -7.81
C GLY A 18 -5.69 11.33 -7.54
N THR A 19 -6.37 11.13 -6.42
CA THR A 19 -6.87 9.82 -5.98
C THR A 19 -8.29 9.95 -5.46
N ILE A 20 -9.21 9.16 -6.03
CA ILE A 20 -10.54 8.94 -5.47
C ILE A 20 -10.41 7.76 -4.50
N LYS A 21 -10.49 8.05 -3.21
CA LYS A 21 -10.41 7.02 -2.17
C LYS A 21 -11.77 6.38 -1.93
N ASN A 22 -11.76 5.06 -1.72
CA ASN A 22 -12.96 4.28 -1.42
C ASN A 22 -14.11 4.54 -2.40
N ILE A 23 -13.82 4.51 -3.71
CA ILE A 23 -14.88 4.58 -4.74
C ILE A 23 -15.92 3.47 -4.54
N VAL A 24 -15.46 2.31 -4.09
CA VAL A 24 -16.19 1.29 -3.33
C VAL A 24 -15.30 0.89 -2.17
N ASP A 25 -15.85 0.24 -1.15
CA ASP A 25 -15.10 -0.14 0.05
C ASP A 25 -13.81 -0.91 -0.30
N GLY A 26 -12.69 -0.40 0.18
CA GLY A 26 -11.36 -0.98 -0.05
C GLY A 26 -10.78 -0.78 -1.45
N VAL A 27 -11.36 0.08 -2.31
CA VAL A 27 -10.84 0.35 -3.66
C VAL A 27 -10.59 1.84 -3.88
N ASP A 28 -9.34 2.17 -4.24
CA ASP A 28 -8.95 3.52 -4.65
C ASP A 28 -8.61 3.54 -6.15
N ILE A 29 -8.98 4.61 -6.86
CA ILE A 29 -8.55 4.91 -8.23
C ILE A 29 -7.62 6.11 -8.19
N PHE A 30 -6.58 6.09 -9.01
CA PHE A 30 -5.64 7.22 -9.09
C PHE A 30 -5.21 7.55 -10.52
N LYS A 31 -4.91 8.86 -10.72
CA LYS A 31 -4.36 9.44 -11.93
C LYS A 31 -3.16 10.31 -11.58
N ILE A 32 -2.03 10.10 -12.23
CA ILE A 32 -0.79 10.87 -12.02
C ILE A 32 -0.28 11.33 -13.38
N SER A 33 -0.23 12.65 -13.59
CA SER A 33 0.10 13.24 -14.90
C SER A 33 1.57 13.61 -15.04
N LYS A 34 2.31 13.72 -13.92
CA LYS A 34 3.71 14.17 -13.94
C LYS A 34 4.68 13.08 -13.55
N SER A 35 5.75 12.92 -14.32
CA SER A 35 6.88 12.09 -13.95
C SER A 35 7.63 12.66 -12.74
N GLN A 36 8.12 11.77 -11.86
CA GLN A 36 8.86 12.14 -10.66
C GLN A 36 9.99 11.13 -10.43
N GLU A 37 11.23 11.63 -10.30
CA GLU A 37 12.43 10.79 -10.12
C GLU A 37 12.52 10.12 -8.74
N SER A 38 11.97 10.76 -7.71
CA SER A 38 12.00 10.23 -6.35
C SER A 38 10.79 10.71 -5.57
N VAL A 39 9.88 9.79 -5.29
CA VAL A 39 8.69 10.04 -4.47
C VAL A 39 8.71 9.11 -3.27
N LYS A 40 8.75 9.68 -2.08
CA LYS A 40 8.62 8.92 -0.84
C LYS A 40 7.15 8.77 -0.49
N GLN A 41 6.67 7.54 -0.48
CA GLN A 41 5.28 7.18 -0.22
C GLN A 41 5.20 6.08 0.84
N CYS A 42 4.05 5.95 1.48
CA CYS A 42 3.73 4.79 2.29
C CYS A 42 2.55 4.06 1.65
N TYR A 43 2.80 2.89 1.12
CA TYR A 43 1.73 2.05 0.60
C TYR A 43 1.11 1.23 1.72
N LYS A 44 -0.21 1.15 1.73
CA LYS A 44 -0.96 0.22 2.58
C LYS A 44 -0.83 -1.21 2.05
N LYS A 45 -1.09 -2.20 2.89
CA LYS A 45 -1.31 -3.58 2.47
C LYS A 45 -2.37 -3.65 1.37
N GLY A 46 -2.09 -4.41 0.31
CA GLY A 46 -3.03 -4.56 -0.82
C GLY A 46 -2.35 -4.84 -2.14
N ILE A 47 -3.09 -4.63 -3.20
CA ILE A 47 -2.66 -4.86 -4.57
C ILE A 47 -2.79 -3.55 -5.35
N ILE A 48 -1.79 -3.22 -6.18
CA ILE A 48 -1.81 -2.05 -7.05
C ILE A 48 -1.70 -2.51 -8.50
N PHE A 49 -2.65 -2.08 -9.30
CA PHE A 49 -2.69 -2.30 -10.74
C PHE A 49 -2.46 -0.97 -11.46
N ILE A 50 -1.61 -0.98 -12.49
CA ILE A 50 -1.40 0.15 -13.40
C ILE A 50 -1.88 -0.30 -14.79
N PHE A 51 -2.72 0.49 -15.41
CA PHE A 51 -3.25 0.21 -16.74
C PHE A 51 -2.64 1.12 -17.81
N GLN A 52 -1.96 2.19 -17.40
CA GLN A 52 -1.19 3.10 -18.25
C GLN A 52 -0.06 3.73 -17.46
N GLY A 53 1.11 3.85 -18.09
CA GLY A 53 2.33 4.34 -17.47
C GLY A 53 3.06 3.27 -16.67
N LYS A 54 4.07 3.70 -15.89
CA LYS A 54 4.95 2.78 -15.15
C LYS A 54 5.41 3.42 -13.85
N LYS A 55 5.56 2.59 -12.80
CA LYS A 55 6.23 2.98 -11.55
C LYS A 55 7.31 1.97 -11.19
N GLU A 56 8.33 2.45 -10.52
CA GLU A 56 9.41 1.63 -9.99
C GLU A 56 9.56 1.88 -8.50
N ILE A 57 9.64 0.83 -7.69
CA ILE A 57 10.05 0.90 -6.29
C ILE A 57 11.55 0.70 -6.23
N LEU A 58 12.24 1.66 -5.61
CA LEU A 58 13.67 1.60 -5.39
C LEU A 58 13.93 0.88 -4.05
N ASN A 59 14.52 -0.30 -4.13
CA ASN A 59 14.99 -1.04 -2.97
C ASN A 59 16.53 -1.11 -3.02
N GLU A 60 17.20 -1.20 -1.88
CA GLU A 60 18.68 -1.26 -1.80
C GLU A 60 19.31 -2.35 -2.71
N LYS A 61 18.57 -3.43 -2.99
CA LYS A 61 19.08 -4.61 -3.72
C LYS A 61 18.43 -4.84 -5.08
N SER A 62 17.33 -4.15 -5.40
CA SER A 62 16.56 -4.40 -6.62
C SER A 62 15.64 -3.23 -6.95
N ILE A 63 15.24 -3.16 -8.20
CA ILE A 63 14.17 -2.28 -8.67
C ILE A 63 12.98 -3.16 -8.99
N LEU A 64 11.83 -2.88 -8.37
CA LEU A 64 10.58 -3.54 -8.68
C LEU A 64 9.75 -2.65 -9.60
N THR A 65 9.55 -3.10 -10.83
CA THR A 65 8.75 -2.40 -11.83
C THR A 65 7.34 -2.95 -11.86
N TYR A 66 6.34 -2.07 -11.87
CA TYR A 66 4.95 -2.43 -12.10
C TYR A 66 4.30 -1.44 -13.07
N ASP A 67 3.55 -2.00 -14.01
CA ASP A 67 3.04 -1.34 -15.20
C ASP A 67 1.77 -2.06 -15.71
N GLU A 68 1.43 -1.88 -16.98
CA GLU A 68 0.26 -2.54 -17.60
C GLU A 68 0.38 -4.07 -17.73
N ASN A 69 1.57 -4.64 -17.53
CA ASN A 69 1.83 -6.07 -17.64
C ASN A 69 2.01 -6.73 -16.27
N ASN A 70 2.40 -5.95 -15.25
CA ASN A 70 2.74 -6.46 -13.93
C ASN A 70 2.09 -5.63 -12.84
N TYR A 71 1.39 -6.29 -11.92
CA TYR A 71 0.82 -5.67 -10.74
C TYR A 71 1.71 -5.83 -9.52
N LEU A 72 1.50 -5.00 -8.52
CA LEU A 72 2.25 -4.98 -7.27
C LEU A 72 1.43 -5.61 -6.14
N ILE A 73 2.05 -6.50 -5.38
CA ILE A 73 1.52 -7.09 -4.13
C ILE A 73 2.29 -6.50 -2.95
N LEU A 74 1.56 -5.97 -1.98
CA LEU A 74 2.11 -5.44 -0.73
C LEU A 74 1.53 -6.23 0.43
N SER A 75 2.38 -6.91 1.14
CA SER A 75 1.99 -7.77 2.25
C SER A 75 1.64 -7.00 3.53
N MET A 76 2.19 -5.82 3.72
CA MET A 76 1.97 -4.94 4.87
C MET A 76 2.15 -3.49 4.45
N ALA A 77 1.78 -2.55 5.32
CA ALA A 77 2.07 -1.14 5.10
C ALA A 77 3.57 -0.92 4.98
N THR A 78 4.04 -0.32 3.88
CA THR A 78 5.48 -0.20 3.61
C THR A 78 5.84 1.18 3.11
N PRO A 79 6.71 1.92 3.84
CA PRO A 79 7.36 3.12 3.33
C PRO A 79 8.33 2.77 2.21
N VAL A 80 8.12 3.35 1.04
CA VAL A 80 8.91 3.10 -0.17
C VAL A 80 9.37 4.41 -0.81
N GLU A 81 10.41 4.31 -1.62
CA GLU A 81 10.81 5.36 -2.55
C GLU A 81 10.52 4.87 -3.96
N CYS A 82 9.82 5.68 -4.75
CA CYS A 82 9.36 5.30 -6.08
C CYS A 82 9.84 6.30 -7.13
N ARG A 83 10.06 5.81 -8.34
CA ARG A 83 10.05 6.60 -9.57
C ARG A 83 8.70 6.47 -10.24
N VAL A 84 8.24 7.58 -10.80
CA VAL A 84 6.95 7.68 -11.49
C VAL A 84 7.23 8.08 -12.93
N TYR A 85 6.76 7.32 -13.90
CA TYR A 85 6.93 7.58 -15.32
C TYR A 85 5.56 7.82 -15.95
N ALA A 86 5.21 9.08 -16.06
CA ALA A 86 4.01 9.58 -16.74
C ALA A 86 4.43 10.48 -17.91
N GLU A 87 3.61 10.57 -18.92
CA GLU A 87 3.73 11.55 -20.02
C GLU A 87 2.49 12.47 -19.97
N ASP A 88 2.60 13.71 -20.42
CA ASP A 88 1.52 14.72 -20.32
C ASP A 88 0.22 14.24 -21.00
N ASP A 89 0.33 13.54 -22.14
CA ASP A 89 -0.80 12.94 -22.86
C ASP A 89 -1.10 11.49 -22.44
N LYS A 90 -0.28 10.89 -21.58
CA LYS A 90 -0.42 9.52 -21.08
C LYS A 90 -0.15 9.44 -19.57
N PRO A 91 -1.08 9.96 -18.75
CA PRO A 91 -0.96 9.88 -17.31
C PRO A 91 -0.90 8.43 -16.84
N ILE A 92 -0.31 8.19 -15.66
CA ILE A 92 -0.52 6.91 -14.98
C ILE A 92 -1.98 6.80 -14.59
N LEU A 93 -2.60 5.70 -14.98
CA LEU A 93 -3.94 5.31 -14.58
C LEU A 93 -3.85 4.00 -13.80
N GLY A 94 -4.37 3.99 -12.61
CA GLY A 94 -4.28 2.81 -11.76
C GLY A 94 -5.39 2.67 -10.74
N LEU A 95 -5.39 1.51 -10.13
CA LEU A 95 -6.36 1.09 -9.13
C LEU A 95 -5.63 0.36 -8.02
N ARG A 96 -6.05 0.60 -6.78
CA ARG A 96 -5.55 -0.10 -5.61
C ARG A 96 -6.71 -0.83 -4.94
N ILE A 97 -6.49 -2.08 -4.55
CA ILE A 97 -7.45 -2.91 -3.81
C ILE A 97 -6.85 -3.27 -2.46
N ASP A 98 -7.60 -3.07 -1.40
CA ASP A 98 -7.24 -3.54 -0.05
C ASP A 98 -7.23 -5.08 0.01
N ALA A 99 -6.24 -5.64 0.68
CA ALA A 99 -6.19 -7.07 0.97
C ALA A 99 -6.95 -7.37 2.26
N ASP A 100 -8.28 -7.36 2.19
CA ASP A 100 -9.14 -7.67 3.33
C ASP A 100 -8.93 -9.10 3.81
N GLN A 101 -8.49 -9.25 5.07
CA GLN A 101 -8.15 -10.55 5.63
C GLN A 101 -9.37 -11.48 5.79
N LYS A 102 -10.57 -10.93 5.97
CA LYS A 102 -11.79 -11.74 6.08
C LYS A 102 -12.11 -12.39 4.74
N ILE A 103 -12.02 -11.61 3.66
CA ILE A 103 -12.23 -12.12 2.28
C ILE A 103 -11.15 -13.14 1.94
N ILE A 104 -9.89 -12.86 2.26
CA ILE A 104 -8.76 -13.78 2.02
C ILE A 104 -8.98 -15.09 2.77
N ASN A 105 -9.32 -15.05 4.05
CA ASN A 105 -9.58 -16.24 4.85
C ASN A 105 -10.75 -17.06 4.30
N ASP A 106 -11.82 -16.41 3.87
CA ASP A 106 -12.97 -17.08 3.27
C ASP A 106 -12.60 -17.78 1.95
N ILE A 107 -11.78 -17.12 1.10
CA ILE A 107 -11.26 -17.73 -0.13
C ILE A 107 -10.42 -18.96 0.18
N LEU A 108 -9.47 -18.86 1.12
CA LEU A 108 -8.56 -19.93 1.48
C LEU A 108 -9.30 -21.12 2.10
N PHE A 109 -10.29 -20.87 2.94
CA PHE A 109 -11.13 -21.90 3.55
C PHE A 109 -11.92 -22.69 2.49
N ASN A 110 -12.43 -22.02 1.46
CA ASN A 110 -13.25 -22.61 0.41
C ASN A 110 -12.46 -23.04 -0.84
N SER A 111 -11.13 -23.04 -0.79
CA SER A 111 -10.27 -23.40 -1.92
C SER A 111 -9.16 -24.37 -1.51
N ASN A 112 -8.54 -25.00 -2.50
CA ASN A 112 -7.36 -25.87 -2.31
C ASN A 112 -6.04 -25.10 -2.49
N ILE A 113 -6.03 -23.77 -2.24
CA ILE A 113 -4.80 -22.99 -2.30
C ILE A 113 -3.97 -23.31 -1.06
N SER A 114 -2.75 -23.80 -1.30
CA SER A 114 -1.75 -24.09 -0.27
C SER A 114 -0.42 -23.43 -0.61
N TYR A 115 0.32 -23.03 0.41
CA TYR A 115 1.61 -22.38 0.26
C TYR A 115 2.69 -23.12 1.05
N SER A 116 3.96 -22.98 0.62
CA SER A 116 5.09 -23.51 1.36
C SER A 116 5.37 -22.72 2.64
N ASN A 117 5.98 -23.36 3.65
CA ASN A 117 6.38 -22.72 4.91
C ASN A 117 7.52 -21.69 4.74
N GLU A 118 8.13 -21.59 3.56
CA GLU A 118 9.22 -20.65 3.27
C GLU A 118 8.72 -19.28 2.76
N SER A 119 7.40 -19.13 2.67
CA SER A 119 6.77 -17.90 2.17
C SER A 119 7.06 -16.72 3.07
N LYS A 120 7.69 -15.67 2.54
CA LYS A 120 8.07 -14.46 3.28
C LYS A 120 7.13 -13.31 2.96
N PRO A 121 6.79 -12.47 3.95
CA PRO A 121 6.13 -11.20 3.67
C PRO A 121 7.09 -10.28 2.89
N GLY A 122 6.53 -9.35 2.11
CA GLY A 122 7.34 -8.44 1.31
C GLY A 122 6.53 -7.68 0.27
N ILE A 123 7.27 -7.14 -0.68
CA ILE A 123 6.73 -6.48 -1.87
C ILE A 123 7.11 -7.33 -3.07
N TYR A 124 6.13 -7.67 -3.89
CA TYR A 124 6.30 -8.54 -5.05
C TYR A 124 5.59 -7.97 -6.27
N THR A 125 6.11 -8.29 -7.45
CA THR A 125 5.43 -8.02 -8.71
C THR A 125 5.03 -9.32 -9.38
N GLU A 126 3.84 -9.36 -9.97
CA GLU A 126 3.28 -10.50 -10.65
C GLU A 126 2.69 -10.12 -12.00
N SER A 127 2.74 -11.04 -12.95
CA SER A 127 2.22 -10.81 -14.29
C SER A 127 0.69 -10.77 -14.32
N LEU A 128 0.15 -9.76 -14.99
CA LEU A 128 -1.27 -9.58 -15.20
C LEU A 128 -1.76 -10.56 -16.28
N ASN A 129 -2.60 -11.51 -15.89
CA ASN A 129 -3.21 -12.46 -16.82
C ASN A 129 -4.60 -12.04 -17.28
N ASN A 130 -5.12 -12.70 -18.33
CA ASN A 130 -6.41 -12.35 -18.93
C ASN A 130 -7.61 -12.51 -17.98
N ASN A 131 -7.62 -13.52 -17.12
CA ASN A 131 -8.72 -13.72 -16.17
C ASN A 131 -8.79 -12.57 -15.15
N LEU A 132 -7.62 -12.18 -14.62
CA LEU A 132 -7.51 -11.06 -13.69
C LEU A 132 -7.88 -9.73 -14.36
N LEU A 133 -7.44 -9.53 -15.62
CA LEU A 133 -7.78 -8.34 -16.40
C LEU A 133 -9.29 -8.24 -16.69
N ASP A 134 -9.95 -9.37 -16.95
CA ASP A 134 -11.41 -9.40 -17.15
C ASP A 134 -12.17 -9.06 -15.85
N SER A 135 -11.75 -9.62 -14.72
CA SER A 135 -12.34 -9.31 -13.41
C SER A 135 -12.19 -7.83 -13.05
N LEU A 136 -11.01 -7.25 -13.32
CA LEU A 136 -10.73 -5.82 -13.13
C LEU A 136 -11.61 -4.95 -14.04
N ASN A 137 -11.81 -5.34 -15.30
CA ASN A 137 -12.68 -4.62 -16.22
C ASN A 137 -14.15 -4.62 -15.73
N ARG A 138 -14.65 -5.75 -15.23
CA ARG A 138 -16.00 -5.84 -14.64
C ARG A 138 -16.13 -4.98 -13.38
N LEU A 139 -15.14 -5.01 -12.48
CA LEU A 139 -15.10 -4.17 -11.28
C LEU A 139 -15.18 -2.67 -11.65
N ILE A 140 -14.34 -2.21 -12.57
CA ILE A 140 -14.27 -0.80 -12.93
C ILE A 140 -15.56 -0.34 -13.61
N ASN A 141 -16.14 -1.17 -14.47
CA ASN A 141 -17.39 -0.83 -15.16
C ASN A 141 -18.60 -0.73 -14.22
N CYS A 142 -18.60 -1.42 -13.07
CA CYS A 142 -19.71 -1.30 -12.13
C CYS A 142 -19.72 0.03 -11.35
N PHE A 143 -18.62 0.80 -11.32
CA PHE A 143 -18.56 2.07 -10.59
C PHE A 143 -19.48 3.16 -11.16
N ASN A 144 -19.89 3.04 -12.41
CA ASN A 144 -20.82 3.97 -13.06
C ASN A 144 -22.28 3.81 -12.60
N ASN A 145 -22.58 2.79 -11.80
CA ASN A 145 -23.91 2.51 -11.28
C ASN A 145 -23.84 2.15 -9.81
N GLU A 146 -24.47 2.97 -8.96
CA GLU A 146 -24.41 2.82 -7.50
C GLU A 146 -25.01 1.49 -7.02
N GLU A 147 -26.10 1.03 -7.61
CA GLU A 147 -26.72 -0.26 -7.27
C GLU A 147 -25.78 -1.42 -7.62
N TYR A 148 -25.19 -1.40 -8.82
CA TYR A 148 -24.24 -2.42 -9.25
C TYR A 148 -22.98 -2.42 -8.38
N SER A 149 -22.48 -1.24 -8.03
CA SER A 149 -21.33 -1.10 -7.13
C SER A 149 -21.57 -1.75 -5.79
N LYS A 150 -22.72 -1.53 -5.17
CA LYS A 150 -23.06 -2.11 -3.85
C LYS A 150 -23.14 -3.63 -3.88
N ILE A 151 -23.64 -4.23 -4.96
CA ILE A 151 -23.91 -5.67 -5.04
C ILE A 151 -22.76 -6.42 -5.71
N LEU A 152 -22.24 -5.91 -6.84
CA LEU A 152 -21.30 -6.64 -7.68
C LEU A 152 -19.85 -6.38 -7.33
N ALA A 153 -19.48 -5.16 -6.87
CA ALA A 153 -18.08 -4.86 -6.57
C ALA A 153 -17.48 -5.81 -5.51
N PRO A 154 -18.14 -6.16 -4.39
CA PRO A 154 -17.62 -7.14 -3.45
C PRO A 154 -17.35 -8.52 -4.08
N LEU A 155 -18.16 -8.94 -5.03
CA LEU A 155 -17.99 -10.22 -5.73
C LEU A 155 -16.76 -10.18 -6.66
N TYR A 156 -16.62 -9.09 -7.42
CA TYR A 156 -15.45 -8.89 -8.29
C TYR A 156 -14.16 -8.73 -7.49
N ILE A 157 -14.18 -8.01 -6.36
CA ILE A 157 -13.03 -7.91 -5.44
C ILE A 157 -12.63 -9.30 -4.94
N LYS A 158 -13.59 -10.13 -4.52
CA LYS A 158 -13.33 -11.51 -4.09
C LYS A 158 -12.72 -12.35 -5.21
N GLU A 159 -13.23 -12.23 -6.45
CA GLU A 159 -12.69 -12.92 -7.62
C GLU A 159 -11.25 -12.47 -7.93
N ILE A 160 -10.98 -11.15 -7.91
CA ILE A 160 -9.63 -10.60 -8.10
C ILE A 160 -8.67 -11.13 -7.03
N LEU A 161 -9.07 -11.09 -5.76
CA LEU A 161 -8.27 -11.62 -4.66
C LEU A 161 -8.00 -13.13 -4.82
N TYR A 162 -8.98 -13.90 -5.30
CA TYR A 162 -8.78 -15.31 -5.60
C TYR A 162 -7.69 -15.54 -6.66
N PHE A 163 -7.72 -14.80 -7.78
CA PHE A 163 -6.68 -14.92 -8.81
C PHE A 163 -5.31 -14.46 -8.31
N VAL A 164 -5.25 -13.39 -7.52
CA VAL A 164 -4.00 -12.93 -6.90
C VAL A 164 -3.45 -13.98 -5.94
N LEU A 165 -4.28 -14.57 -5.08
CA LEU A 165 -3.87 -15.64 -4.17
C LEU A 165 -3.33 -16.89 -4.88
N LYS A 166 -3.78 -17.16 -6.12
CA LYS A 166 -3.25 -18.24 -6.95
C LYS A 166 -1.94 -17.93 -7.66
N SER A 167 -1.49 -16.68 -7.64
CA SER A 167 -0.19 -16.31 -8.24
C SER A 167 0.98 -16.83 -7.41
N PRO A 168 2.20 -16.92 -7.98
CA PRO A 168 3.38 -17.41 -7.28
C PRO A 168 3.65 -16.70 -5.94
N HIS A 169 3.45 -15.38 -5.86
CA HIS A 169 3.63 -14.60 -4.62
C HIS A 169 2.31 -14.26 -3.91
N GLY A 170 1.19 -14.87 -4.28
CA GLY A 170 -0.10 -14.66 -3.61
C GLY A 170 -0.08 -14.97 -2.12
N TYR A 171 0.82 -15.86 -1.69
CA TYR A 171 1.08 -16.16 -0.29
C TYR A 171 1.39 -14.91 0.55
N ALA A 172 1.97 -13.87 -0.06
CA ALA A 172 2.31 -12.64 0.62
C ALA A 172 1.09 -11.92 1.23
N LEU A 173 -0.11 -12.17 0.74
CA LEU A 173 -1.36 -11.66 1.31
C LEU A 173 -1.95 -12.53 2.41
N ASN A 174 -1.50 -13.79 2.51
CA ASN A 174 -1.97 -14.73 3.51
C ASN A 174 -1.11 -14.70 4.77
N TYR A 175 -1.59 -14.03 5.79
CA TYR A 175 -1.01 -14.06 7.13
C TYR A 175 -1.74 -15.03 8.04
N SER A 176 -1.88 -16.27 7.65
CA SER A 176 -2.33 -17.24 8.65
C SER A 176 -1.14 -17.62 9.53
N SER A 177 -1.35 -17.65 10.84
CA SER A 177 -0.38 -18.15 11.83
C SER A 177 0.06 -19.60 11.55
N TYR A 178 -0.65 -20.31 10.67
CA TYR A 178 -0.38 -21.67 10.25
C TYR A 178 0.95 -21.86 9.52
N TYR A 179 1.42 -20.83 8.79
CA TYR A 179 2.60 -20.98 7.94
C TYR A 179 3.89 -20.45 8.55
N ASN A 180 3.84 -19.36 9.31
CA ASN A 180 4.98 -18.84 10.08
C ASN A 180 4.52 -17.79 11.11
N GLU A 181 4.40 -18.19 12.37
CA GLU A 181 3.97 -17.31 13.47
C GLU A 181 4.82 -16.03 13.60
N ASN A 182 6.11 -16.15 13.36
CA ASN A 182 7.02 -15.03 13.48
C ASN A 182 6.76 -13.95 12.41
N TYR A 183 6.59 -14.37 11.15
CA TYR A 183 6.28 -13.45 10.06
C TYR A 183 4.88 -12.85 10.21
N TYR A 184 3.92 -13.64 10.66
CA TYR A 184 2.58 -13.16 11.01
C TYR A 184 2.64 -12.07 12.07
N SER A 185 3.35 -12.30 13.17
CA SER A 185 3.48 -11.35 14.27
C SER A 185 4.12 -10.03 13.83
N ILE A 186 5.17 -10.08 13.01
CA ILE A 186 5.81 -8.87 12.46
C ILE A 186 4.86 -8.08 11.57
N SER A 187 4.15 -8.76 10.67
CA SER A 187 3.21 -8.09 9.76
C SER A 187 2.04 -7.46 10.49
N LYS A 188 1.50 -8.16 11.49
CA LYS A 188 0.44 -7.63 12.35
C LYS A 188 0.90 -6.39 13.13
N ILE A 189 2.13 -6.40 13.65
CA ILE A 189 2.71 -5.24 14.32
C ILE A 189 2.94 -4.08 13.34
N ALA A 190 3.39 -4.35 12.12
CA ALA A 190 3.56 -3.32 11.10
C ALA A 190 2.21 -2.67 10.72
N ASP A 191 1.16 -3.47 10.57
CA ASP A 191 -0.20 -2.97 10.31
C ASP A 191 -0.76 -2.19 11.51
N ASP A 192 -0.52 -2.66 12.74
CA ASP A 192 -0.90 -1.93 13.96
C ASP A 192 -0.22 -0.56 14.04
N ILE A 193 1.09 -0.49 13.81
CA ILE A 193 1.84 0.77 13.75
C ILE A 193 1.25 1.71 12.68
N TYR A 194 0.84 1.17 11.52
CA TYR A 194 0.26 1.98 10.45
C TYR A 194 -1.12 2.54 10.82
N ILE A 195 -1.96 1.74 11.49
CA ILE A 195 -3.31 2.13 11.91
C ILE A 195 -3.25 3.07 13.12
N ASN A 196 -2.48 2.69 14.14
CA ASN A 196 -2.37 3.38 15.41
C ASN A 196 -1.11 4.27 15.50
N TYR A 197 -0.74 4.91 14.38
CA TYR A 197 0.49 5.68 14.23
C TYR A 197 0.69 6.81 15.26
N LYS A 198 -0.37 7.27 15.93
CA LYS A 198 -0.31 8.30 16.99
C LYS A 198 0.35 7.79 18.27
N GLU A 199 0.28 6.49 18.51
CA GLU A 199 0.75 5.85 19.73
C GLU A 199 2.28 5.95 19.88
N LYS A 200 2.74 5.84 21.16
CA LYS A 200 4.16 5.71 21.49
C LYS A 200 4.54 4.24 21.48
N TYR A 201 5.48 3.91 20.63
CA TYR A 201 5.97 2.53 20.50
C TYR A 201 7.33 2.38 21.14
N ASP A 202 7.45 1.36 22.00
CA ASP A 202 8.69 0.91 22.60
C ASP A 202 9.07 -0.48 22.07
N ILE A 203 10.34 -0.67 21.76
CA ILE A 203 10.84 -1.93 21.17
C ILE A 203 10.58 -3.13 22.08
N ASN A 204 10.75 -2.97 23.40
CA ASN A 204 10.54 -4.09 24.33
C ASN A 204 9.08 -4.52 24.36
N THR A 205 8.18 -3.55 24.32
CA THR A 205 6.73 -3.81 24.25
C THR A 205 6.35 -4.50 22.95
N LEU A 206 6.85 -4.02 21.81
CA LEU A 206 6.59 -4.66 20.50
C LEU A 206 7.14 -6.09 20.45
N ALA A 207 8.34 -6.33 20.97
CA ALA A 207 8.94 -7.66 21.04
C ALA A 207 8.12 -8.62 21.92
N LYS A 208 7.62 -8.13 23.08
CA LYS A 208 6.73 -8.91 23.96
C LYS A 208 5.41 -9.25 23.25
N THR A 209 4.80 -8.30 22.53
CA THR A 209 3.59 -8.54 21.73
C THR A 209 3.80 -9.61 20.66
N ALA A 210 5.02 -9.69 20.11
CA ALA A 210 5.41 -10.71 19.15
C ALA A 210 5.81 -12.06 19.80
N ASN A 211 5.84 -12.17 21.12
CA ASN A 211 6.41 -13.30 21.86
C ASN A 211 7.87 -13.60 21.50
N MET A 212 8.67 -12.55 21.28
CA MET A 212 10.07 -12.63 20.85
C MET A 212 10.98 -11.93 21.84
N SER A 213 12.27 -12.35 21.87
CA SER A 213 13.30 -11.52 22.50
C SER A 213 13.49 -10.22 21.71
N THR A 214 13.87 -9.14 22.37
CA THR A 214 14.09 -7.82 21.74
C THR A 214 15.07 -7.89 20.57
N SER A 215 16.17 -8.63 20.73
CA SER A 215 17.19 -8.79 19.69
C SER A 215 16.67 -9.57 18.48
N TYR A 216 15.94 -10.66 18.71
CA TYR A 216 15.36 -11.46 17.63
C TYR A 216 14.28 -10.66 16.88
N PHE A 217 13.37 -10.00 17.60
CA PHE A 217 12.38 -9.12 17.03
C PHE A 217 13.00 -8.03 16.15
N HIS A 218 14.02 -7.33 16.67
CA HIS A 218 14.69 -6.26 15.92
C HIS A 218 15.29 -6.76 14.59
N ASN A 219 15.98 -7.90 14.62
CA ASN A 219 16.62 -8.47 13.43
C ASN A 219 15.60 -8.96 12.42
N LEU A 220 14.57 -9.70 12.88
CA LEU A 220 13.51 -10.20 12.01
C LEU A 220 12.68 -9.07 11.41
N PHE A 221 12.33 -8.06 12.20
CA PHE A 221 11.61 -6.89 11.71
C PHE A 221 12.40 -6.16 10.63
N LYS A 222 13.72 -5.99 10.84
CA LYS A 222 14.61 -5.38 9.85
C LYS A 222 14.75 -6.24 8.59
N GLU A 223 14.85 -7.56 8.72
CA GLU A 223 14.89 -8.49 7.59
C GLU A 223 13.65 -8.34 6.70
N ILE A 224 12.47 -8.25 7.32
CA ILE A 224 11.17 -8.21 6.64
C ILE A 224 10.88 -6.84 6.03
N THR A 225 11.11 -5.77 6.81
CA THR A 225 10.68 -4.40 6.42
C THR A 225 11.81 -3.58 5.78
N GLY A 226 13.04 -4.08 5.78
CA GLY A 226 14.23 -3.35 5.33
C GLY A 226 14.73 -2.29 6.31
N MET A 227 14.09 -2.09 7.47
CA MET A 227 14.45 -1.04 8.43
C MET A 227 14.17 -1.43 9.88
N SER A 228 14.85 -0.77 10.82
CA SER A 228 14.60 -1.05 12.23
C SER A 228 13.17 -0.63 12.65
N PRO A 229 12.59 -1.25 13.72
CA PRO A 229 11.23 -0.93 14.17
C PRO A 229 11.02 0.57 14.44
N ILE A 230 11.96 1.23 15.11
CA ILE A 230 11.88 2.67 15.43
C ILE A 230 11.96 3.54 14.16
N GLN A 231 12.81 3.15 13.19
CA GLN A 231 12.85 3.85 11.91
C GLN A 231 11.54 3.69 11.14
N TYR A 232 10.94 2.50 11.19
CA TYR A 232 9.65 2.23 10.57
C TYR A 232 8.55 3.09 11.19
N VAL A 233 8.41 3.11 12.51
CA VAL A 233 7.45 3.98 13.24
C VAL A 233 7.61 5.45 12.82
N LYS A 234 8.84 5.95 12.81
CA LYS A 234 9.13 7.34 12.40
C LYS A 234 8.71 7.62 10.97
N LYS A 235 9.03 6.73 10.03
CA LYS A 235 8.63 6.89 8.63
C LYS A 235 7.11 6.89 8.46
N ILE A 236 6.40 5.98 9.14
CA ILE A 236 4.92 5.95 9.12
C ILE A 236 4.36 7.28 9.63
N LYS A 237 4.82 7.77 10.80
CA LYS A 237 4.37 9.06 11.37
C LYS A 237 4.60 10.23 10.41
N LEU A 238 5.76 10.30 9.76
CA LEU A 238 6.09 11.37 8.83
C LEU A 238 5.26 11.30 7.54
N HIS A 239 4.98 10.10 7.01
CA HIS A 239 4.07 9.96 5.88
C HIS A 239 2.63 10.37 6.24
N LYS A 240 2.15 9.98 7.42
CA LYS A 240 0.84 10.42 7.92
C LYS A 240 0.79 11.94 8.12
N ALA A 241 1.86 12.52 8.63
CA ALA A 241 1.98 13.97 8.74
C ALA A 241 1.86 14.65 7.37
N ARG A 242 2.53 14.10 6.35
CA ARG A 242 2.45 14.62 4.98
C ARG A 242 1.03 14.59 4.43
N GLU A 243 0.32 13.45 4.61
CA GLU A 243 -1.08 13.32 4.22
C GLU A 243 -1.97 14.39 4.89
N LEU A 244 -1.74 14.69 6.18
CA LEU A 244 -2.51 15.71 6.93
C LEU A 244 -2.18 17.13 6.49
N LEU A 245 -0.92 17.44 6.17
CA LEU A 245 -0.46 18.76 5.75
C LEU A 245 -1.04 19.22 4.40
N LEU A 246 -1.47 18.28 3.54
CA LEU A 246 -2.18 18.60 2.30
C LEU A 246 -3.58 19.18 2.53
N SER A 247 -4.10 19.13 3.76
CA SER A 247 -5.39 19.75 4.11
C SER A 247 -5.23 21.24 4.41
N PRO A 248 -5.96 22.15 3.75
CA PRO A 248 -5.67 23.60 3.76
C PRO A 248 -5.90 24.34 5.08
N LYS A 249 -6.30 23.67 6.16
CA LYS A 249 -6.64 24.31 7.45
C LYS A 249 -5.78 23.82 8.62
N ILE A 250 -4.73 23.03 8.38
CA ILE A 250 -3.95 22.40 9.45
C ILE A 250 -2.55 23.01 9.50
N THR A 251 -2.07 23.32 10.71
CA THR A 251 -0.73 23.87 10.92
C THR A 251 0.29 22.76 11.14
N ALA A 252 1.56 23.00 10.77
CA ALA A 252 2.66 22.06 11.04
C ALA A 252 2.80 21.70 12.54
N LYS A 253 2.48 22.65 13.43
CA LYS A 253 2.48 22.43 14.90
C LYS A 253 1.36 21.45 15.30
N SER A 254 0.15 21.66 14.80
CA SER A 254 -0.99 20.77 15.07
C SER A 254 -0.69 19.35 14.57
N VAL A 255 -0.19 19.22 13.33
CA VAL A 255 0.15 17.93 12.73
C VAL A 255 1.24 17.21 13.52
N ALA A 256 2.28 17.92 13.99
CA ALA A 256 3.35 17.29 14.78
C ALA A 256 2.79 16.54 16.01
N TYR A 257 1.91 17.19 16.77
CA TYR A 257 1.27 16.56 17.94
C TYR A 257 0.27 15.48 17.53
N GLU A 258 -0.51 15.73 16.46
CA GLU A 258 -1.49 14.76 15.94
C GLU A 258 -0.84 13.42 15.55
N VAL A 259 0.38 13.44 14.98
CA VAL A 259 1.11 12.23 14.65
C VAL A 259 1.99 11.70 15.79
N GLY A 260 1.85 12.26 17.01
CA GLY A 260 2.48 11.77 18.23
C GLY A 260 3.95 12.14 18.38
N TYR A 261 4.37 13.34 17.95
CA TYR A 261 5.66 13.95 18.33
C TYR A 261 5.48 14.83 19.58
N ASP A 262 6.38 14.69 20.52
CA ASP A 262 6.41 15.53 21.73
C ASP A 262 7.12 16.88 21.49
N SER A 263 7.92 16.99 20.41
CA SER A 263 8.72 18.19 20.10
C SER A 263 8.54 18.61 18.63
N LEU A 264 8.03 19.83 18.43
CA LEU A 264 7.95 20.44 17.12
C LEU A 264 9.32 20.57 16.43
N SER A 265 10.36 20.89 17.20
CA SER A 265 11.72 21.01 16.66
C SER A 265 12.26 19.68 16.16
N GLN A 266 11.99 18.59 16.89
CA GLN A 266 12.34 17.24 16.43
C GLN A 266 11.56 16.86 15.16
N PHE A 267 10.25 17.09 15.15
CA PHE A 267 9.41 16.84 14.00
C PHE A 267 9.92 17.56 12.75
N ASN A 268 10.13 18.88 12.82
CA ASN A 268 10.62 19.67 11.68
C ASN A 268 11.96 19.17 11.14
N ARG A 269 12.90 18.82 12.01
CA ARG A 269 14.20 18.28 11.62
C ARG A 269 14.07 16.91 10.92
N GLU A 270 13.27 15.99 11.47
CA GLU A 270 13.08 14.65 10.91
C GLU A 270 12.28 14.71 9.59
N TYR A 271 11.26 15.58 9.50
CA TYR A 271 10.49 15.82 8.29
C TYR A 271 11.36 16.35 7.14
N LYS A 272 12.14 17.42 7.43
CA LYS A 272 13.07 17.99 6.44
C LYS A 272 14.12 16.98 5.97
N ARG A 273 14.66 16.16 6.89
CA ARG A 273 15.60 15.10 6.53
C ARG A 273 14.95 14.04 5.63
N MET A 274 13.67 13.74 5.82
CA MET A 274 12.97 12.72 5.05
C MET A 274 12.54 13.25 3.68
N PHE A 275 11.92 14.43 3.61
CA PHE A 275 11.30 14.94 2.39
C PHE A 275 12.10 16.05 1.68
N GLY A 276 13.17 16.57 2.29
CA GLY A 276 14.04 17.60 1.71
C GLY A 276 13.58 19.04 1.98
N HIS A 277 12.34 19.26 2.37
CA HIS A 277 11.72 20.57 2.68
C HIS A 277 11.03 20.55 4.03
N THR A 278 10.62 21.72 4.52
CA THR A 278 9.97 21.81 5.84
C THR A 278 8.48 21.45 5.75
N PRO A 279 7.83 21.06 6.89
CA PRO A 279 6.39 20.80 6.90
C PRO A 279 5.55 22.02 6.48
N LYS A 280 6.06 23.24 6.68
CA LYS A 280 5.40 24.46 6.27
C LYS A 280 5.36 24.62 4.75
N ASP A 281 6.42 24.19 4.08
CA ASP A 281 6.53 24.28 2.62
C ASP A 281 5.55 23.31 1.93
N GLU A 282 5.21 22.18 2.57
CA GLU A 282 4.24 21.20 2.06
C GLU A 282 2.83 21.79 1.92
N CYS A 283 2.43 22.71 2.79
CA CYS A 283 1.11 23.35 2.74
C CYS A 283 0.92 24.31 1.54
N HIS A 284 1.98 24.52 0.76
CA HIS A 284 2.00 25.48 -0.36
C HIS A 284 2.29 24.81 -1.72
N ILE A 285 2.42 23.46 -1.73
CA ILE A 285 2.57 22.65 -2.94
C ILE A 285 1.20 22.11 -3.35
#